data_dc7e3bbe05c47289143ceb5aef74bb3b
#
_entry.id   dc7e3bbe05c47289143ceb5aef74bb3b
#
_cell.length_a   1.000
_cell.length_b   1.000
_cell.length_c   1.000
_cell.angle_alpha   90.00
_cell.angle_beta   90.00
_cell.angle_gamma   90.00
#
_symmetry.space_group_name_H-M   'P 1'
#
loop_
_entity.id
_entity.type
_entity.pdbx_description
1 polymer ?
#
loop_
_entity_poly.entity_id
_entity_poly.type
_entity_poly.pdbx_seq_one_letter_code
_entity_poly.pdbx_strand_id
1 'polypeptide(L)'
;MEPPGFDGLFRSSCYLKLGAECGAHPDRLHSTLQYAMVDIMFKVRINPHWEITRGSGEPLDTAVLLSLLRAIDETGSIARAAQSVGLSYRYAWGLLREAEALFGNSLMQTGRGRGTQLSALAEKLIWADRRVAARLSPTLDSLASELETELGKTVGAAPAMIRLDASHGFAVAAFLRQATESGLPIDLRYRNSTDAVAALSRGESDLAGFHVPTGEFEVPSAELFGKWLDTRSHRLIHLAYRTQGLFVNNGNPLGIQGLADLARADVRFVNRQVGSGTRMLLELMLPTCAVAPNSINGYENTEFTHSAVAAFIASGMADVGFGVQTAAERFKLDFIPLARERYFLAVNAESLDQPGMRKVIEVVRSNSFRDAVHQLAGYDATDTGEILTLAQAFSSTPRKHAA
;
A
#
# COMPACT_ATOMS: atom_id res chain seq x y z
N MET A 1 27.53 -42.39 -20.54
CA MET A 1 26.60 -41.72 -21.46
C MET A 1 26.16 -40.45 -20.77
N GLU A 2 26.88 -39.38 -21.09
CA GLU A 2 26.62 -38.02 -20.55
C GLU A 2 25.46 -37.38 -21.31
N PRO A 3 24.64 -36.53 -20.67
CA PRO A 3 23.64 -35.73 -21.37
C PRO A 3 24.26 -34.47 -21.98
N PRO A 4 23.70 -33.96 -23.11
CA PRO A 4 24.27 -32.86 -23.87
C PRO A 4 24.07 -31.51 -23.20
N GLY A 5 25.08 -30.64 -23.34
CA GLY A 5 25.18 -29.31 -22.78
C GLY A 5 24.16 -28.30 -23.30
N PHE A 6 23.78 -27.43 -22.40
CA PHE A 6 23.14 -26.14 -22.69
C PHE A 6 24.24 -25.08 -22.80
N ASP A 7 24.72 -24.86 -24.02
CA ASP A 7 25.50 -23.66 -24.39
C ASP A 7 24.65 -22.80 -25.32
N GLY A 8 24.48 -21.57 -24.96
CA GLY A 8 23.97 -20.56 -25.89
C GLY A 8 22.91 -19.65 -25.31
N LEU A 9 23.35 -18.48 -24.84
CA LEU A 9 22.73 -17.15 -24.90
C LEU A 9 23.08 -16.31 -23.66
N PHE A 10 24.34 -15.96 -23.53
CA PHE A 10 24.75 -14.73 -22.81
C PHE A 10 26.03 -14.18 -23.46
N ARG A 11 25.88 -13.44 -24.54
CA ARG A 11 26.88 -12.51 -25.04
C ARG A 11 26.21 -11.16 -25.24
N SER A 12 26.29 -10.32 -24.22
CA SER A 12 26.23 -8.88 -24.39
C SER A 12 27.54 -8.30 -23.90
N SER A 13 28.39 -8.07 -24.87
CA SER A 13 29.75 -7.53 -24.74
C SER A 13 29.62 -6.03 -24.51
N CYS A 14 29.82 -5.53 -23.29
CA CYS A 14 30.16 -4.13 -23.06
C CYS A 14 31.67 -3.97 -23.16
N TYR A 15 32.16 -3.62 -24.35
CA TYR A 15 33.54 -3.15 -24.54
C TYR A 15 33.64 -1.71 -24.02
N LEU A 16 34.28 -1.51 -22.87
CA LEU A 16 34.80 -0.22 -22.46
C LEU A 16 36.07 0.05 -23.28
N LYS A 17 35.98 0.92 -24.31
CA LYS A 17 37.13 1.59 -24.89
C LYS A 17 37.55 2.73 -23.96
N LEU A 18 38.55 2.52 -23.16
CA LEU A 18 39.32 3.60 -22.51
C LEU A 18 40.24 4.23 -23.56
N GLY A 19 39.80 5.37 -24.11
CA GLY A 19 40.67 6.29 -24.82
C GLY A 19 41.49 7.08 -23.82
N ALA A 20 42.80 6.92 -23.85
CA ALA A 20 43.73 7.82 -23.19
C ALA A 20 43.68 9.18 -23.86
N GLU A 21 43.39 10.23 -23.09
CA GLU A 21 43.81 11.62 -23.16
C GLU A 21 42.73 12.52 -22.54
N CYS A 22 43.00 13.01 -21.35
CA CYS A 22 42.77 14.38 -20.89
C CYS A 22 42.88 14.45 -19.38
N GLY A 23 43.66 15.42 -18.89
CA GLY A 23 43.92 15.68 -17.47
C GLY A 23 42.65 15.77 -16.65
N ALA A 24 42.39 14.80 -15.80
CA ALA A 24 41.26 14.73 -14.95
C ALA A 24 41.49 15.45 -13.63
N HIS A 25 40.73 16.49 -13.37
CA HIS A 25 40.58 17.10 -12.05
C HIS A 25 40.00 16.05 -11.07
N PRO A 26 40.49 15.94 -9.80
CA PRO A 26 40.01 14.92 -8.84
C PRO A 26 38.52 14.98 -8.52
N ASP A 27 37.87 16.14 -8.66
CA ASP A 27 36.46 16.35 -8.37
C ASP A 27 35.49 15.69 -9.38
N ARG A 28 35.95 15.37 -10.60
CA ARG A 28 35.14 14.67 -11.60
C ARG A 28 35.08 13.17 -11.39
N LEU A 29 36.06 12.57 -10.75
CA LEU A 29 36.07 11.14 -10.42
C LEU A 29 35.07 10.81 -9.30
N HIS A 30 34.89 11.73 -8.34
CA HIS A 30 33.92 11.54 -7.26
C HIS A 30 32.46 11.62 -7.76
N SER A 31 32.15 12.54 -8.68
CA SER A 31 30.79 12.64 -9.25
C SER A 31 30.44 11.45 -10.14
N THR A 32 31.41 10.93 -10.93
CA THR A 32 31.17 9.79 -11.83
C THR A 32 31.02 8.48 -11.06
N LEU A 33 31.74 8.30 -9.94
CA LEU A 33 31.57 7.14 -9.05
C LEU A 33 30.25 7.21 -8.28
N GLN A 34 29.76 8.40 -7.92
CA GLN A 34 28.51 8.59 -7.22
C GLN A 34 27.30 8.32 -8.14
N TYR A 35 27.39 8.63 -9.45
CA TYR A 35 26.38 8.28 -10.44
C TYR A 35 26.42 6.78 -10.82
N ALA A 36 27.59 6.14 -10.82
CA ALA A 36 27.71 4.70 -11.09
C ALA A 36 27.20 3.83 -9.92
N MET A 37 27.19 4.34 -8.68
CA MET A 37 26.69 3.61 -7.50
C MET A 37 25.15 3.59 -7.42
N VAL A 38 24.45 4.48 -8.11
CA VAL A 38 22.96 4.52 -8.10
C VAL A 38 22.36 3.39 -8.96
N ASP A 39 23.14 2.86 -9.92
CA ASP A 39 22.67 1.82 -10.87
C ASP A 39 22.76 0.37 -10.35
N ILE A 40 23.24 0.15 -9.10
CA ILE A 40 23.43 -1.19 -8.53
C ILE A 40 22.40 -1.51 -7.41
N MET A 41 21.36 -0.73 -7.25
CA MET A 41 20.30 -1.07 -6.30
C MET A 41 19.38 -2.14 -6.88
N PHE A 42 19.36 -3.32 -6.26
CA PHE A 42 18.40 -4.34 -6.59
C PHE A 42 16.98 -3.87 -6.25
N LYS A 43 16.03 -4.15 -7.13
CA LYS A 43 14.60 -4.00 -6.85
C LYS A 43 13.96 -5.37 -6.82
N VAL A 44 13.48 -5.77 -5.64
CA VAL A 44 12.83 -7.04 -5.42
C VAL A 44 11.30 -6.84 -5.46
N ARG A 45 10.59 -7.73 -6.11
CA ARG A 45 9.13 -7.83 -6.07
C ARG A 45 8.74 -9.25 -5.72
N ILE A 46 7.92 -9.41 -4.70
CA ILE A 46 7.38 -10.70 -4.30
C ILE A 46 5.89 -10.68 -4.62
N ASN A 47 5.46 -11.56 -5.53
CA ASN A 47 4.06 -11.66 -5.92
C ASN A 47 3.49 -12.96 -5.38
N PRO A 48 2.32 -12.94 -4.72
CA PRO A 48 1.65 -14.17 -4.32
C PRO A 48 1.17 -14.92 -5.56
N HIS A 49 1.38 -16.23 -5.54
CA HIS A 49 0.93 -17.16 -6.57
C HIS A 49 0.11 -18.26 -5.89
N TRP A 50 -0.98 -18.67 -6.50
CA TRP A 50 -1.82 -19.74 -6.01
C TRP A 50 -2.40 -20.57 -7.16
N GLU A 51 -2.64 -21.83 -6.89
CA GLU A 51 -3.13 -22.82 -7.84
C GLU A 51 -4.43 -23.44 -7.34
N ILE A 52 -5.24 -23.95 -8.24
CA ILE A 52 -6.49 -24.65 -7.90
C ILE A 52 -6.43 -26.06 -8.44
N THR A 53 -6.67 -27.03 -7.57
CA THR A 53 -6.75 -28.44 -7.94
C THR A 53 -8.13 -29.00 -7.57
N ARG A 54 -8.72 -29.82 -8.42
CA ARG A 54 -9.95 -30.56 -8.14
C ARG A 54 -9.63 -32.05 -8.01
N GLY A 55 -9.78 -32.59 -6.79
CA GLY A 55 -9.43 -33.97 -6.51
C GLY A 55 -7.95 -34.24 -6.75
N SER A 56 -7.64 -35.29 -7.53
CA SER A 56 -6.26 -35.67 -7.93
C SER A 56 -5.87 -35.13 -9.32
N GLY A 57 -6.57 -34.12 -9.83
CA GLY A 57 -6.30 -33.55 -11.15
C GLY A 57 -5.03 -32.69 -11.19
N GLU A 58 -4.67 -32.24 -12.37
CA GLU A 58 -3.58 -31.26 -12.56
C GLU A 58 -3.94 -29.91 -11.93
N PRO A 59 -2.97 -29.22 -11.30
CA PRO A 59 -3.20 -27.89 -10.76
C PRO A 59 -3.35 -26.84 -11.87
N LEU A 60 -4.37 -26.02 -11.79
CA LEU A 60 -4.58 -24.86 -12.65
C LEU A 60 -3.80 -23.67 -12.10
N ASP A 61 -2.87 -23.14 -12.87
CA ASP A 61 -2.19 -21.88 -12.58
C ASP A 61 -3.18 -20.71 -12.68
N THR A 62 -3.41 -20.03 -11.58
CA THR A 62 -4.37 -18.92 -11.53
C THR A 62 -3.79 -17.60 -12.02
N ALA A 63 -2.48 -17.39 -12.08
CA ALA A 63 -1.89 -16.09 -12.41
C ALA A 63 -2.27 -15.61 -13.81
N VAL A 64 -2.10 -16.49 -14.81
CA VAL A 64 -2.44 -16.19 -16.20
C VAL A 64 -3.95 -16.09 -16.39
N LEU A 65 -4.72 -17.00 -15.76
CA LEU A 65 -6.19 -16.98 -15.81
C LEU A 65 -6.74 -15.67 -15.24
N LEU A 66 -6.31 -15.26 -14.05
CA LEU A 66 -6.78 -14.04 -13.39
C LEU A 66 -6.39 -12.77 -14.14
N SER A 67 -5.19 -12.76 -14.73
CA SER A 67 -4.77 -11.68 -15.62
C SER A 67 -5.69 -11.54 -16.83
N LEU A 68 -6.02 -12.66 -17.48
CA LEU A 68 -6.96 -12.71 -18.59
C LEU A 68 -8.38 -12.29 -18.19
N LEU A 69 -8.90 -12.78 -17.05
CA LEU A 69 -10.24 -12.43 -16.56
C LEU A 69 -10.35 -10.92 -16.27
N ARG A 70 -9.36 -10.31 -15.61
CA ARG A 70 -9.32 -8.85 -15.39
C ARG A 70 -9.33 -8.07 -16.71
N ALA A 71 -8.53 -8.49 -17.67
CA ALA A 71 -8.51 -7.86 -18.98
C ALA A 71 -9.82 -8.01 -19.75
N ILE A 72 -10.55 -9.12 -19.55
CA ILE A 72 -11.88 -9.31 -20.13
C ILE A 72 -12.89 -8.36 -19.47
N ASP A 73 -12.86 -8.20 -18.16
CA ASP A 73 -13.70 -7.26 -17.41
C ASP A 73 -13.51 -5.80 -17.91
N GLU A 74 -12.27 -5.41 -18.18
CA GLU A 74 -11.92 -4.08 -18.66
C GLU A 74 -12.28 -3.84 -20.12
N THR A 75 -12.05 -4.84 -20.99
CA THR A 75 -12.18 -4.67 -22.44
C THR A 75 -13.52 -5.11 -23.02
N GLY A 76 -14.27 -5.95 -22.29
CA GLY A 76 -15.50 -6.58 -22.77
C GLY A 76 -15.28 -7.54 -23.97
N SER A 77 -14.05 -8.03 -24.18
CA SER A 77 -13.69 -8.84 -25.33
C SER A 77 -12.52 -9.77 -25.05
N ILE A 78 -12.71 -11.08 -25.26
CA ILE A 78 -11.63 -12.08 -25.08
C ILE A 78 -10.45 -11.80 -26.04
N ALA A 79 -10.73 -11.38 -27.27
CA ALA A 79 -9.67 -11.12 -28.25
C ALA A 79 -8.80 -9.92 -27.84
N ARG A 80 -9.42 -8.79 -27.41
CA ARG A 80 -8.70 -7.62 -26.92
C ARG A 80 -7.98 -7.91 -25.60
N ALA A 81 -8.63 -8.65 -24.71
CA ALA A 81 -8.03 -9.07 -23.44
C ALA A 81 -6.80 -9.95 -23.67
N ALA A 82 -6.88 -10.97 -24.52
CA ALA A 82 -5.75 -11.83 -24.85
C ALA A 82 -4.56 -11.00 -25.39
N GLN A 83 -4.83 -10.08 -26.30
CA GLN A 83 -3.81 -9.19 -26.86
C GLN A 83 -3.17 -8.31 -25.77
N SER A 84 -3.95 -7.73 -24.86
CA SER A 84 -3.44 -6.83 -23.81
C SER A 84 -2.54 -7.54 -22.80
N VAL A 85 -2.75 -8.85 -22.57
CA VAL A 85 -1.93 -9.67 -21.65
C VAL A 85 -0.88 -10.52 -22.38
N GLY A 86 -0.66 -10.28 -23.67
CA GLY A 86 0.38 -10.96 -24.46
C GLY A 86 0.07 -12.44 -24.80
N LEU A 87 -1.19 -12.85 -24.80
CA LEU A 87 -1.61 -14.21 -25.10
C LEU A 87 -2.17 -14.33 -26.53
N SER A 88 -1.99 -15.50 -27.16
CA SER A 88 -2.73 -15.81 -28.37
C SER A 88 -4.20 -16.06 -28.05
N TYR A 89 -5.11 -15.67 -28.94
CA TYR A 89 -6.54 -15.92 -28.79
C TYR A 89 -6.87 -17.41 -28.56
N ARG A 90 -6.17 -18.30 -29.25
CA ARG A 90 -6.34 -19.75 -29.11
C ARG A 90 -5.95 -20.23 -27.71
N TYR A 91 -4.84 -19.73 -27.16
CA TYR A 91 -4.39 -20.07 -25.82
C TYR A 91 -5.35 -19.53 -24.75
N ALA A 92 -5.79 -18.27 -24.90
CA ALA A 92 -6.76 -17.67 -23.98
C ALA A 92 -8.07 -18.49 -23.92
N TRP A 93 -8.58 -18.95 -25.08
CA TRP A 93 -9.75 -19.81 -25.11
C TRP A 93 -9.50 -21.19 -24.48
N GLY A 94 -8.34 -21.78 -24.72
CA GLY A 94 -7.95 -23.05 -24.10
C GLY A 94 -7.96 -22.97 -22.58
N LEU A 95 -7.31 -21.92 -22.04
CA LEU A 95 -7.23 -21.66 -20.61
C LEU A 95 -8.61 -21.44 -19.95
N LEU A 96 -9.50 -20.65 -20.62
CA LEU A 96 -10.86 -20.46 -20.12
C LEU A 96 -11.64 -21.77 -20.07
N ARG A 97 -11.56 -22.61 -21.11
CA ARG A 97 -12.23 -23.91 -21.15
C ARG A 97 -11.68 -24.89 -20.11
N GLU A 98 -10.39 -24.91 -19.90
CA GLU A 98 -9.76 -25.72 -18.87
C GLU A 98 -10.26 -25.33 -17.47
N ALA A 99 -10.28 -24.03 -17.18
CA ALA A 99 -10.82 -23.50 -15.93
C ALA A 99 -12.33 -23.80 -15.80
N GLU A 100 -13.15 -23.64 -16.84
CA GLU A 100 -14.58 -23.98 -16.83
C GLU A 100 -14.80 -25.48 -16.57
N ALA A 101 -13.99 -26.35 -17.15
CA ALA A 101 -14.04 -27.80 -16.89
C ALA A 101 -13.67 -28.12 -15.43
N LEU A 102 -12.65 -27.46 -14.88
CA LEU A 102 -12.25 -27.63 -13.50
C LEU A 102 -13.38 -27.25 -12.52
N PHE A 103 -14.02 -26.10 -12.72
CA PHE A 103 -15.08 -25.60 -11.87
C PHE A 103 -16.43 -26.26 -12.13
N GLY A 104 -16.66 -26.81 -13.31
CA GLY A 104 -17.94 -27.31 -13.76
C GLY A 104 -18.97 -26.20 -14.01
N ASN A 105 -18.50 -24.95 -14.17
CA ASN A 105 -19.33 -23.77 -14.38
C ASN A 105 -18.66 -22.80 -15.37
N SER A 106 -19.45 -22.05 -16.13
CA SER A 106 -18.90 -21.07 -17.04
C SER A 106 -18.32 -19.87 -16.32
N LEU A 107 -17.19 -19.39 -16.83
CA LEU A 107 -16.55 -18.13 -16.40
C LEU A 107 -17.08 -16.92 -17.16
N MET A 108 -17.78 -17.13 -18.28
CA MET A 108 -18.33 -16.08 -19.12
C MET A 108 -19.85 -16.14 -19.19
N GLN A 109 -20.46 -14.97 -19.27
CA GLN A 109 -21.87 -14.82 -19.64
C GLN A 109 -21.96 -14.37 -21.09
N THR A 110 -22.70 -15.14 -21.91
CA THR A 110 -22.94 -14.78 -23.31
C THR A 110 -24.27 -14.06 -23.44
N GLY A 111 -24.25 -12.77 -23.74
CA GLY A 111 -25.42 -11.96 -24.04
C GLY A 111 -25.36 -11.39 -25.47
N ARG A 112 -26.40 -11.57 -26.29
CA ARG A 112 -26.48 -10.93 -27.61
C ARG A 112 -26.37 -9.41 -27.47
N GLY A 113 -25.35 -8.79 -28.10
CA GLY A 113 -25.20 -7.33 -28.16
C GLY A 113 -24.50 -6.65 -26.98
N ARG A 114 -24.08 -7.38 -25.92
CA ARG A 114 -23.43 -6.80 -24.71
C ARG A 114 -21.95 -7.09 -24.56
N GLY A 115 -21.30 -7.66 -25.58
CA GLY A 115 -19.90 -8.11 -25.45
C GLY A 115 -19.75 -9.35 -24.57
N THR A 116 -18.53 -9.61 -24.12
CA THR A 116 -18.22 -10.69 -23.17
C THR A 116 -18.28 -10.14 -21.76
N GLN A 117 -19.14 -10.68 -20.92
CA GLN A 117 -19.23 -10.35 -19.49
C GLN A 117 -18.72 -11.52 -18.64
N LEU A 118 -18.18 -11.22 -17.48
CA LEU A 118 -17.77 -12.24 -16.51
C LEU A 118 -19.00 -12.88 -15.84
N SER A 119 -18.90 -14.16 -15.49
CA SER A 119 -19.87 -14.80 -14.60
C SER A 119 -19.59 -14.43 -13.15
N ALA A 120 -20.56 -14.65 -12.27
CA ALA A 120 -20.40 -14.47 -10.82
C ALA A 120 -19.23 -15.29 -10.25
N LEU A 121 -18.90 -16.46 -10.84
CA LEU A 121 -17.74 -17.26 -10.46
C LEU A 121 -16.45 -16.55 -10.83
N ALA A 122 -16.32 -16.03 -12.05
CA ALA A 122 -15.12 -15.31 -12.51
C ALA A 122 -14.89 -14.04 -11.68
N GLU A 123 -15.95 -13.29 -11.37
CA GLU A 123 -15.87 -12.14 -10.47
C GLU A 123 -15.37 -12.54 -9.09
N LYS A 124 -15.89 -13.64 -8.50
CA LYS A 124 -15.41 -14.15 -7.21
C LYS A 124 -13.94 -14.56 -7.23
N LEU A 125 -13.44 -15.14 -8.33
CA LEU A 125 -12.02 -15.46 -8.47
C LEU A 125 -11.15 -14.19 -8.48
N ILE A 126 -11.55 -13.16 -9.22
CA ILE A 126 -10.87 -11.87 -9.22
C ILE A 126 -10.88 -11.23 -7.83
N TRP A 127 -12.02 -11.28 -7.13
CA TRP A 127 -12.12 -10.74 -5.77
C TRP A 127 -11.26 -11.51 -4.76
N ALA A 128 -11.23 -12.85 -4.88
CA ALA A 128 -10.36 -13.68 -4.04
C ALA A 128 -8.89 -13.29 -4.22
N ASP A 129 -8.43 -13.14 -5.46
CA ASP A 129 -7.07 -12.73 -5.78
C ASP A 129 -6.74 -11.33 -5.22
N ARG A 130 -7.61 -10.35 -5.48
CA ARG A 130 -7.45 -8.98 -4.94
C ARG A 130 -7.37 -8.97 -3.42
N ARG A 131 -8.17 -9.82 -2.75
CA ARG A 131 -8.17 -9.93 -1.31
C ARG A 131 -6.86 -10.56 -0.79
N VAL A 132 -6.39 -11.64 -1.40
CA VAL A 132 -5.11 -12.28 -1.07
C VAL A 132 -3.97 -11.27 -1.24
N ALA A 133 -3.91 -10.60 -2.39
CA ALA A 133 -2.90 -9.57 -2.66
C ALA A 133 -2.97 -8.43 -1.64
N ALA A 134 -4.16 -7.86 -1.38
CA ALA A 134 -4.34 -6.76 -0.42
C ALA A 134 -3.99 -7.15 1.02
N ARG A 135 -4.18 -8.40 1.40
CA ARG A 135 -3.87 -8.93 2.73
C ARG A 135 -2.38 -9.18 2.92
N LEU A 136 -1.71 -9.70 1.89
CA LEU A 136 -0.31 -10.09 1.96
C LEU A 136 0.67 -8.96 1.59
N SER A 137 0.24 -7.96 0.81
CA SER A 137 1.10 -6.90 0.29
C SER A 137 2.04 -6.27 1.33
N PRO A 138 1.61 -5.85 2.54
CA PRO A 138 2.54 -5.24 3.48
C PRO A 138 3.66 -6.17 3.96
N THR A 139 3.34 -7.46 4.13
CA THR A 139 4.35 -8.46 4.52
C THR A 139 5.33 -8.72 3.38
N LEU A 140 4.81 -8.87 2.16
CA LEU A 140 5.63 -9.11 0.97
C LEU A 140 6.51 -7.89 0.62
N ASP A 141 5.98 -6.67 0.78
CA ASP A 141 6.74 -5.43 0.58
C ASP A 141 7.87 -5.29 1.61
N SER A 142 7.62 -5.64 2.89
CA SER A 142 8.64 -5.64 3.93
C SER A 142 9.73 -6.69 3.67
N LEU A 143 9.36 -7.91 3.29
CA LEU A 143 10.31 -8.97 2.93
C LEU A 143 11.12 -8.59 1.67
N ALA A 144 10.50 -7.95 0.70
CA ALA A 144 11.20 -7.46 -0.50
C ALA A 144 12.26 -6.43 -0.13
N SER A 145 11.95 -5.47 0.76
CA SER A 145 12.89 -4.47 1.26
C SER A 145 14.05 -5.11 2.03
N GLU A 146 13.76 -6.12 2.86
CA GLU A 146 14.79 -6.88 3.57
C GLU A 146 15.76 -7.58 2.60
N LEU A 147 15.22 -8.25 1.57
CA LEU A 147 16.04 -8.90 0.54
C LEU A 147 16.87 -7.90 -0.28
N GLU A 148 16.31 -6.74 -0.63
CA GLU A 148 17.04 -5.66 -1.30
C GLU A 148 18.26 -5.23 -0.45
N THR A 149 18.04 -5.08 0.87
CA THR A 149 19.10 -4.71 1.83
C THR A 149 20.18 -5.78 1.91
N GLU A 150 19.81 -7.06 2.06
CA GLU A 150 20.77 -8.17 2.16
C GLU A 150 21.58 -8.37 0.87
N LEU A 151 20.94 -8.28 -0.29
CA LEU A 151 21.63 -8.35 -1.58
C LEU A 151 22.59 -7.17 -1.75
N GLY A 152 22.19 -5.95 -1.38
CA GLY A 152 23.05 -4.78 -1.43
C GLY A 152 24.31 -4.93 -0.55
N LYS A 153 24.18 -5.44 0.67
CA LYS A 153 25.32 -5.72 1.56
C LYS A 153 26.27 -6.75 0.96
N THR A 154 25.72 -7.81 0.37
CA THR A 154 26.52 -8.93 -0.18
C THR A 154 27.39 -8.50 -1.35
N VAL A 155 26.92 -7.58 -2.19
CA VAL A 155 27.70 -7.07 -3.33
C VAL A 155 28.56 -5.85 -2.99
N GLY A 156 28.64 -5.47 -1.70
CA GLY A 156 29.46 -4.34 -1.24
C GLY A 156 28.97 -2.96 -1.72
N ALA A 157 27.73 -2.88 -2.18
CA ALA A 157 27.12 -1.68 -2.75
C ALA A 157 26.03 -1.05 -1.85
N ALA A 158 25.92 -1.46 -0.58
CA ALA A 158 24.88 -0.96 0.30
C ALA A 158 25.17 0.47 0.77
N PRO A 159 24.49 1.51 0.23
CA PRO A 159 24.53 2.84 0.83
C PRO A 159 23.88 2.79 2.21
N ALA A 160 24.16 3.77 3.07
CA ALA A 160 23.45 3.93 4.33
C ALA A 160 21.97 4.13 4.03
N MET A 161 21.14 3.13 4.37
CA MET A 161 19.69 3.14 4.13
C MET A 161 18.98 3.85 5.28
N ILE A 162 17.94 4.62 4.97
CA ILE A 162 17.03 5.17 5.97
C ILE A 162 16.03 4.09 6.38
N ARG A 163 16.04 3.70 7.65
CA ARG A 163 15.10 2.70 8.20
C ARG A 163 13.77 3.37 8.49
N LEU A 164 12.72 2.96 7.79
CA LEU A 164 11.35 3.47 7.95
C LEU A 164 10.43 2.37 8.47
N ASP A 165 9.96 2.52 9.69
CA ASP A 165 8.84 1.75 10.22
C ASP A 165 7.55 2.57 10.04
N ALA A 166 6.54 2.03 9.38
CA ALA A 166 5.33 2.78 9.06
C ALA A 166 4.08 1.90 9.00
N SER A 167 2.93 2.47 9.32
CA SER A 167 1.66 1.81 9.02
C SER A 167 1.41 1.83 7.50
N HIS A 168 0.88 0.72 6.98
CA HIS A 168 0.55 0.63 5.55
C HIS A 168 -0.46 1.72 5.14
N GLY A 169 -0.12 2.50 4.11
CA GLY A 169 -0.97 3.60 3.64
C GLY A 169 -0.56 4.11 2.26
N PHE A 170 -1.53 4.70 1.55
CA PHE A 170 -1.34 5.15 0.16
C PHE A 170 -0.34 6.30 0.04
N ALA A 171 -0.30 7.23 1.00
CA ALA A 171 0.69 8.31 1.01
C ALA A 171 2.10 7.78 1.28
N VAL A 172 2.26 6.75 2.14
CA VAL A 172 3.55 6.07 2.36
C VAL A 172 4.01 5.38 1.07
N ALA A 173 3.11 4.67 0.38
CA ALA A 173 3.44 4.05 -0.90
C ALA A 173 3.83 5.08 -1.97
N ALA A 174 3.18 6.25 -1.99
CA ALA A 174 3.56 7.36 -2.88
C ALA A 174 4.93 7.92 -2.50
N PHE A 175 5.23 8.13 -1.21
CA PHE A 175 6.52 8.57 -0.71
C PHE A 175 7.64 7.61 -1.12
N LEU A 176 7.46 6.30 -0.92
CA LEU A 176 8.46 5.29 -1.28
C LEU A 176 8.76 5.27 -2.78
N ARG A 177 7.75 5.45 -3.61
CA ARG A 177 7.93 5.55 -5.06
C ARG A 177 8.79 6.76 -5.42
N GLN A 178 8.48 7.94 -4.87
CA GLN A 178 9.26 9.16 -5.10
C GLN A 178 10.68 9.07 -4.51
N ALA A 179 10.85 8.43 -3.34
CA ALA A 179 12.16 8.16 -2.77
C ALA A 179 13.02 7.28 -3.68
N THR A 180 12.43 6.21 -4.23
CA THR A 180 13.10 5.33 -5.20
C THR A 180 13.50 6.08 -6.47
N GLU A 181 12.60 6.86 -7.06
CA GLU A 181 12.85 7.68 -8.25
C GLU A 181 13.94 8.74 -8.01
N SER A 182 14.06 9.24 -6.76
CA SER A 182 15.08 10.20 -6.35
C SER A 182 16.40 9.54 -5.91
N GLY A 183 16.53 8.23 -6.00
CA GLY A 183 17.71 7.49 -5.55
C GLY A 183 17.94 7.55 -4.04
N LEU A 184 16.88 7.72 -3.23
CA LEU A 184 16.94 7.68 -1.77
C LEU A 184 16.68 6.24 -1.29
N PRO A 185 17.66 5.54 -0.73
CA PRO A 185 17.49 4.18 -0.26
C PRO A 185 16.70 4.14 1.05
N ILE A 186 15.54 3.47 1.05
CA ILE A 186 14.66 3.28 2.21
C ILE A 186 14.56 1.79 2.53
N ASP A 187 14.91 1.39 3.75
CA ASP A 187 14.58 0.09 4.33
C ASP A 187 13.22 0.18 5.02
N LEU A 188 12.20 -0.34 4.36
CA LEU A 188 10.81 -0.25 4.81
C LEU A 188 10.39 -1.48 5.60
N ARG A 189 9.76 -1.24 6.76
CA ARG A 189 9.04 -2.26 7.53
C ARG A 189 7.62 -1.79 7.83
N TYR A 190 6.62 -2.53 7.37
CA TYR A 190 5.25 -2.23 7.73
C TYR A 190 4.91 -2.76 9.13
N ARG A 191 4.57 -1.83 10.01
CA ARG A 191 4.12 -2.09 11.39
C ARG A 191 2.85 -1.28 11.70
N ASN A 192 2.16 -1.58 12.78
CA ASN A 192 1.12 -0.67 13.27
C ASN A 192 1.73 0.65 13.80
N SER A 193 0.90 1.68 13.98
CA SER A 193 1.38 3.02 14.37
C SER A 193 2.13 3.03 15.70
N THR A 194 1.67 2.26 16.69
CA THR A 194 2.30 2.20 18.02
C THR A 194 3.66 1.49 17.98
N ASP A 195 3.75 0.38 17.25
CA ASP A 195 5.00 -0.37 17.12
C ASP A 195 6.04 0.41 16.31
N ALA A 196 5.62 1.16 15.27
CA ALA A 196 6.51 2.01 14.50
C ALA A 196 7.14 3.10 15.38
N VAL A 197 6.32 3.82 16.16
CA VAL A 197 6.80 4.87 17.06
C VAL A 197 7.66 4.30 18.20
N ALA A 198 7.31 3.13 18.74
CA ALA A 198 8.11 2.44 19.74
C ALA A 198 9.48 2.01 19.17
N ALA A 199 9.56 1.56 17.91
CA ALA A 199 10.83 1.22 17.25
C ALA A 199 11.74 2.45 17.09
N LEU A 200 11.18 3.61 16.74
CA LEU A 200 11.94 4.87 16.68
C LEU A 200 12.53 5.21 18.06
N SER A 201 11.74 5.12 19.13
CA SER A 201 12.20 5.44 20.48
C SER A 201 13.32 4.52 20.97
N ARG A 202 13.42 3.30 20.44
CA ARG A 202 14.51 2.34 20.74
C ARG A 202 15.70 2.46 19.79
N GLY A 203 15.65 3.37 18.80
CA GLY A 203 16.69 3.52 17.78
C GLY A 203 16.75 2.39 16.74
N GLU A 204 15.70 1.58 16.65
CA GLU A 204 15.55 0.51 15.68
C GLU A 204 15.20 1.03 14.27
N SER A 205 14.59 2.22 14.19
CA SER A 205 14.28 2.94 12.95
C SER A 205 14.72 4.39 13.02
N ASP A 206 14.86 5.02 11.87
CA ASP A 206 15.23 6.44 11.71
C ASP A 206 13.98 7.31 11.50
N LEU A 207 12.92 6.71 10.97
CA LEU A 207 11.62 7.32 10.75
C LEU A 207 10.51 6.40 11.24
N ALA A 208 9.47 6.99 11.86
CA ALA A 208 8.27 6.26 12.26
C ALA A 208 7.00 6.92 11.70
N GLY A 209 6.26 6.18 10.88
CA GLY A 209 5.00 6.65 10.28
C GLY A 209 3.78 6.32 11.12
N PHE A 210 3.00 7.32 11.51
CA PHE A 210 1.80 7.15 12.32
C PHE A 210 0.72 8.19 12.03
N HIS A 211 -0.50 7.92 12.49
CA HIS A 211 -1.67 8.77 12.25
C HIS A 211 -2.18 9.39 13.54
N VAL A 212 -2.70 10.62 13.42
CA VAL A 212 -3.42 11.31 14.50
C VAL A 212 -4.68 11.93 13.89
N PRO A 213 -5.89 11.64 14.42
CA PRO A 213 -7.11 12.30 14.01
C PRO A 213 -7.03 13.80 14.35
N THR A 214 -7.78 14.61 13.61
CA THR A 214 -7.96 16.04 13.91
C THR A 214 -9.22 16.27 14.75
N GLY A 215 -9.29 17.41 15.41
CA GLY A 215 -10.45 17.77 16.22
C GLY A 215 -10.47 17.13 17.61
N GLU A 216 -11.65 16.72 18.08
CA GLU A 216 -11.85 16.24 19.45
C GLU A 216 -11.04 14.99 19.84
N PHE A 217 -10.69 14.15 18.85
CA PHE A 217 -9.89 12.94 19.08
C PHE A 217 -8.38 13.16 18.97
N GLU A 218 -7.93 14.38 18.67
CA GLU A 218 -6.51 14.69 18.50
C GLU A 218 -5.71 14.46 19.80
N VAL A 219 -6.14 15.09 20.88
CA VAL A 219 -5.44 15.02 22.16
C VAL A 219 -5.43 13.58 22.72
N PRO A 220 -6.57 12.87 22.82
CA PRO A 220 -6.58 11.48 23.30
C PRO A 220 -5.69 10.56 22.46
N SER A 221 -5.63 10.76 21.14
CA SER A 221 -4.77 9.97 20.26
C SER A 221 -3.29 10.31 20.41
N ALA A 222 -2.95 11.60 20.60
CA ALA A 222 -1.58 12.04 20.80
C ALA A 222 -1.00 11.51 22.12
N GLU A 223 -1.81 11.45 23.18
CA GLU A 223 -1.41 10.91 24.48
C GLU A 223 -0.95 9.44 24.40
N LEU A 224 -1.55 8.65 23.51
CA LEU A 224 -1.14 7.25 23.28
C LEU A 224 0.32 7.15 22.82
N PHE A 225 0.81 8.11 22.05
CA PHE A 225 2.18 8.16 21.55
C PHE A 225 3.16 8.82 22.53
N GLY A 226 2.66 9.54 23.56
CA GLY A 226 3.47 10.22 24.57
C GLY A 226 4.38 9.30 25.40
N LYS A 227 4.16 7.97 25.34
CA LYS A 227 5.04 6.97 25.95
C LYS A 227 6.40 6.87 25.25
N TRP A 228 6.47 7.21 23.99
CA TRP A 228 7.63 7.03 23.13
C TRP A 228 8.14 8.31 22.49
N LEU A 229 7.26 9.31 22.32
CA LEU A 229 7.63 10.59 21.72
C LEU A 229 7.86 11.65 22.81
N ASP A 230 9.03 12.26 22.75
CA ASP A 230 9.43 13.36 23.63
C ASP A 230 9.54 14.68 22.84
N THR A 231 9.02 15.77 23.39
CA THR A 231 8.97 17.10 22.76
C THR A 231 10.35 17.71 22.45
N ARG A 232 11.38 17.34 23.21
CA ARG A 232 12.74 17.83 23.00
C ARG A 232 13.45 17.05 21.92
N SER A 233 13.32 15.72 21.97
CA SER A 233 14.10 14.78 21.18
C SER A 233 13.50 14.50 19.81
N HIS A 234 12.19 14.70 19.61
CA HIS A 234 11.51 14.31 18.37
C HIS A 234 10.91 15.50 17.63
N ARG A 235 10.82 15.36 16.30
CA ARG A 235 10.08 16.24 15.40
C ARG A 235 9.16 15.42 14.53
N LEU A 236 8.11 16.06 14.02
CA LEU A 236 7.11 15.46 13.16
C LEU A 236 7.13 16.12 11.80
N ILE A 237 7.39 15.34 10.76
CA ILE A 237 7.28 15.78 9.37
C ILE A 237 5.85 15.44 8.92
N HIS A 238 5.05 16.45 8.57
CA HIS A 238 3.70 16.24 8.07
C HIS A 238 3.74 15.64 6.67
N LEU A 239 3.13 14.47 6.48
CA LEU A 239 3.13 13.77 5.21
C LEU A 239 1.87 14.10 4.38
N ALA A 240 0.69 13.98 4.97
CA ALA A 240 -0.58 14.28 4.33
C ALA A 240 -1.74 14.29 5.35
N TYR A 241 -2.83 14.98 5.00
CA TYR A 241 -4.15 14.71 5.56
C TYR A 241 -4.82 13.58 4.81
N ARG A 242 -5.75 12.89 5.47
CA ARG A 242 -6.63 11.91 4.84
C ARG A 242 -7.99 11.86 5.53
N THR A 243 -9.01 11.42 4.77
CA THR A 243 -10.36 11.23 5.28
C THR A 243 -10.60 9.76 5.62
N GLN A 244 -11.06 9.51 6.85
CA GLN A 244 -11.54 8.22 7.34
C GLN A 244 -13.07 8.20 7.32
N GLY A 245 -13.67 7.03 7.06
CA GLY A 245 -15.10 6.87 7.02
C GLY A 245 -15.53 5.43 6.81
N LEU A 246 -16.83 5.24 6.61
CA LEU A 246 -17.38 3.91 6.34
C LEU A 246 -17.32 3.59 4.85
N PHE A 247 -16.92 2.37 4.55
CA PHE A 247 -17.10 1.73 3.24
C PHE A 247 -18.42 0.98 3.24
N VAL A 248 -19.20 1.17 2.20
CA VAL A 248 -20.46 0.43 1.99
C VAL A 248 -20.52 -0.04 0.54
N ASN A 249 -21.30 -1.08 0.26
CA ASN A 249 -21.51 -1.53 -1.11
C ASN A 249 -22.09 -0.42 -1.97
N ASN A 250 -21.78 -0.46 -3.26
CA ASN A 250 -22.26 0.53 -4.23
C ASN A 250 -23.79 0.67 -4.18
N GLY A 251 -24.28 1.90 -4.13
CA GLY A 251 -25.69 2.24 -3.96
C GLY A 251 -26.17 2.15 -2.52
N ASN A 252 -25.28 1.85 -1.55
CA ASN A 252 -25.61 1.77 -0.12
C ASN A 252 -26.94 1.01 0.17
N PRO A 253 -27.05 -0.27 -0.18
CA PRO A 253 -28.32 -1.00 -0.17
C PRO A 253 -28.96 -1.13 1.23
N LEU A 254 -28.15 -1.01 2.30
CA LEU A 254 -28.64 -1.06 3.69
C LEU A 254 -28.95 0.33 4.27
N GLY A 255 -28.75 1.41 3.50
CA GLY A 255 -29.01 2.78 3.92
C GLY A 255 -28.19 3.22 5.13
N ILE A 256 -26.92 2.80 5.21
CA ILE A 256 -26.01 3.18 6.30
C ILE A 256 -25.71 4.68 6.23
N GLN A 257 -25.85 5.39 7.34
CA GLN A 257 -25.59 6.82 7.44
C GLN A 257 -24.44 7.18 8.39
N GLY A 258 -24.12 6.29 9.35
CA GLY A 258 -23.07 6.57 10.32
C GLY A 258 -22.77 5.37 11.24
N LEU A 259 -21.98 5.63 12.29
CA LEU A 259 -21.52 4.59 13.20
C LEU A 259 -22.66 3.93 14.01
N ALA A 260 -23.75 4.65 14.26
CA ALA A 260 -24.91 4.09 14.97
C ALA A 260 -25.53 2.88 14.24
N ASP A 261 -25.45 2.87 12.90
CA ASP A 261 -25.98 1.76 12.09
C ASP A 261 -25.18 0.47 12.24
N LEU A 262 -23.95 0.52 12.74
CA LEU A 262 -23.14 -0.68 12.96
C LEU A 262 -23.72 -1.62 14.02
N ALA A 263 -24.56 -1.12 14.93
CA ALA A 263 -25.25 -1.92 15.94
C ALA A 263 -26.49 -2.66 15.42
N ARG A 264 -26.89 -2.45 14.17
CA ARG A 264 -28.02 -3.14 13.55
C ARG A 264 -27.71 -4.61 13.32
N ALA A 265 -28.65 -5.49 13.63
CA ALA A 265 -28.49 -6.93 13.52
C ALA A 265 -28.32 -7.44 12.07
N ASP A 266 -28.85 -6.70 11.10
CA ASP A 266 -28.76 -6.99 9.66
C ASP A 266 -27.45 -6.48 9.01
N VAL A 267 -26.57 -5.78 9.75
CA VAL A 267 -25.33 -5.21 9.26
C VAL A 267 -24.14 -6.08 9.68
N ARG A 268 -23.37 -6.55 8.70
CA ARG A 268 -22.12 -7.29 8.93
C ARG A 268 -20.92 -6.34 8.76
N PHE A 269 -20.13 -6.22 9.80
CA PHE A 269 -18.98 -5.34 9.85
C PHE A 269 -17.66 -6.11 9.66
N VAL A 270 -16.67 -5.46 9.06
CA VAL A 270 -15.27 -5.91 9.04
C VAL A 270 -14.37 -4.79 9.55
N ASN A 271 -13.54 -5.11 10.54
CA ASN A 271 -12.69 -4.17 11.25
C ASN A 271 -11.25 -4.18 10.72
N ARG A 272 -10.45 -3.25 11.20
CA ARG A 272 -8.99 -3.27 11.13
C ARG A 272 -8.42 -4.02 12.34
N GLN A 273 -7.22 -4.57 12.17
CA GLN A 273 -6.51 -5.23 13.27
C GLN A 273 -6.31 -4.30 14.47
N VAL A 274 -6.20 -4.90 15.65
CA VAL A 274 -5.85 -4.21 16.91
C VAL A 274 -4.50 -3.49 16.76
N GLY A 275 -4.38 -2.28 17.32
CA GLY A 275 -3.18 -1.45 17.26
C GLY A 275 -3.04 -0.63 15.95
N SER A 276 -3.93 -0.81 14.95
CA SER A 276 -3.97 0.10 13.81
C SER A 276 -4.58 1.44 14.22
N GLY A 277 -4.01 2.56 13.74
CA GLY A 277 -4.56 3.91 14.00
C GLY A 277 -6.04 4.04 13.61
N THR A 278 -6.46 3.36 12.55
CA THR A 278 -7.88 3.33 12.12
C THR A 278 -8.80 2.66 13.14
N ARG A 279 -8.39 1.52 13.71
CA ARG A 279 -9.17 0.87 14.78
C ARG A 279 -9.18 1.71 16.05
N MET A 280 -8.04 2.29 16.43
CA MET A 280 -7.97 3.20 17.57
C MET A 280 -8.94 4.39 17.42
N LEU A 281 -9.00 4.99 16.23
CA LEU A 281 -9.96 6.07 15.94
C LEU A 281 -11.41 5.57 16.05
N LEU A 282 -11.74 4.43 15.45
CA LEU A 282 -13.08 3.84 15.57
C LEU A 282 -13.47 3.63 17.05
N GLU A 283 -12.54 3.07 17.85
CA GLU A 283 -12.75 2.83 19.30
C GLU A 283 -12.97 4.12 20.10
N LEU A 284 -12.36 5.24 19.69
CA LEU A 284 -12.62 6.57 20.26
C LEU A 284 -13.99 7.14 19.83
N MET A 285 -14.44 6.83 18.63
CA MET A 285 -15.69 7.37 18.06
C MET A 285 -16.92 6.60 18.52
N LEU A 286 -16.86 5.29 18.72
CA LEU A 286 -18.01 4.45 19.08
C LEU A 286 -18.76 4.94 20.34
N PRO A 287 -18.06 5.33 21.43
CA PRO A 287 -18.73 5.86 22.62
C PRO A 287 -19.55 7.14 22.38
N THR A 288 -19.09 8.01 21.44
CA THR A 288 -19.82 9.26 21.12
C THR A 288 -21.18 9.01 20.48
N CYS A 289 -21.34 7.82 19.86
CA CYS A 289 -22.59 7.36 19.25
C CYS A 289 -23.35 6.35 20.13
N ALA A 290 -22.90 6.14 21.38
CA ALA A 290 -23.45 5.14 22.32
C ALA A 290 -23.49 3.70 21.72
N VAL A 291 -22.53 3.35 20.87
CA VAL A 291 -22.40 2.01 20.29
C VAL A 291 -21.35 1.22 21.05
N ALA A 292 -21.75 0.07 21.58
CA ALA A 292 -20.83 -0.84 22.26
C ALA A 292 -20.19 -1.80 21.23
N PRO A 293 -18.87 -2.09 21.31
CA PRO A 293 -18.20 -3.00 20.37
C PRO A 293 -18.85 -4.38 20.26
N ASN A 294 -19.37 -4.91 21.36
CA ASN A 294 -20.04 -6.21 21.41
C ASN A 294 -21.43 -6.22 20.73
N SER A 295 -22.03 -5.05 20.43
CA SER A 295 -23.27 -4.95 19.67
C SER A 295 -23.04 -4.99 18.15
N ILE A 296 -21.79 -4.91 17.69
CA ILE A 296 -21.44 -4.86 16.27
C ILE A 296 -21.20 -6.28 15.76
N ASN A 297 -22.04 -6.75 14.85
CA ASN A 297 -21.88 -8.05 14.23
C ASN A 297 -20.64 -8.07 13.33
N GLY A 298 -19.64 -8.86 13.68
CA GLY A 298 -18.36 -8.96 12.95
C GLY A 298 -17.27 -8.00 13.45
N TYR A 299 -17.40 -7.37 14.62
CA TYR A 299 -16.38 -6.49 15.19
C TYR A 299 -15.00 -7.14 15.30
N GLU A 300 -14.94 -8.44 15.56
CA GLU A 300 -13.70 -9.23 15.66
C GLU A 300 -13.21 -9.78 14.31
N ASN A 301 -13.99 -9.64 13.24
CA ASN A 301 -13.53 -9.94 11.88
C ASN A 301 -12.55 -8.85 11.45
N THR A 302 -11.27 -9.16 11.35
CA THR A 302 -10.24 -8.14 11.12
C THR A 302 -9.47 -8.37 9.83
N GLU A 303 -9.10 -7.26 9.19
CA GLU A 303 -8.21 -7.22 8.04
C GLU A 303 -7.03 -6.25 8.28
N PHE A 304 -5.88 -6.59 7.67
CA PHE A 304 -4.62 -5.89 7.92
C PHE A 304 -4.53 -4.53 7.21
N THR A 305 -5.12 -4.37 6.02
CA THR A 305 -5.04 -3.16 5.20
C THR A 305 -6.42 -2.57 4.91
N HIS A 306 -6.48 -1.28 4.55
CA HIS A 306 -7.72 -0.65 4.05
C HIS A 306 -8.21 -1.34 2.78
N SER A 307 -7.30 -1.73 1.89
CA SER A 307 -7.64 -2.46 0.66
C SER A 307 -8.22 -3.84 0.95
N ALA A 308 -7.73 -4.55 1.99
CA ALA A 308 -8.28 -5.83 2.38
C ALA A 308 -9.70 -5.70 2.98
N VAL A 309 -9.96 -4.65 3.79
CA VAL A 309 -11.31 -4.31 4.26
C VAL A 309 -12.23 -4.04 3.07
N ALA A 310 -11.81 -3.20 2.13
CA ALA A 310 -12.59 -2.89 0.94
C ALA A 310 -12.86 -4.14 0.07
N ALA A 311 -11.86 -4.99 -0.13
CA ALA A 311 -12.02 -6.26 -0.86
C ALA A 311 -13.00 -7.21 -0.16
N PHE A 312 -12.99 -7.24 1.18
CA PHE A 312 -13.90 -8.07 1.96
C PHE A 312 -15.36 -7.65 1.75
N ILE A 313 -15.63 -6.34 1.72
CA ILE A 313 -16.97 -5.80 1.43
C ILE A 313 -17.36 -6.04 -0.03
N ALA A 314 -16.50 -5.69 -0.98
CA ALA A 314 -16.77 -5.87 -2.40
C ALA A 314 -17.05 -7.33 -2.80
N SER A 315 -16.50 -8.31 -2.03
CA SER A 315 -16.78 -9.74 -2.22
C SER A 315 -18.10 -10.21 -1.57
N GLY A 316 -18.84 -9.32 -0.89
CA GLY A 316 -20.10 -9.64 -0.20
C GLY A 316 -19.91 -10.38 1.13
N MET A 317 -18.71 -10.42 1.69
CA MET A 317 -18.42 -11.10 2.97
C MET A 317 -18.76 -10.22 4.18
N ALA A 318 -18.80 -8.90 4.02
CA ALA A 318 -19.34 -7.92 4.96
C ALA A 318 -20.11 -6.84 4.19
N ASP A 319 -20.83 -6.02 4.91
CA ASP A 319 -21.66 -4.95 4.35
C ASP A 319 -21.03 -3.58 4.60
N VAL A 320 -20.28 -3.45 5.70
CA VAL A 320 -19.66 -2.19 6.14
C VAL A 320 -18.27 -2.45 6.68
N GLY A 321 -17.35 -1.49 6.49
CA GLY A 321 -16.05 -1.44 7.13
C GLY A 321 -15.61 0.00 7.35
N PHE A 322 -14.53 0.20 8.12
CA PHE A 322 -14.01 1.52 8.42
C PHE A 322 -12.60 1.71 7.85
N GLY A 323 -12.38 2.81 7.13
CA GLY A 323 -11.08 3.06 6.52
C GLY A 323 -11.00 4.34 5.68
N VAL A 324 -10.03 4.42 4.76
CA VAL A 324 -9.73 5.63 3.97
C VAL A 324 -10.43 5.62 2.61
N GLN A 325 -10.89 6.79 2.16
CA GLN A 325 -11.66 6.97 0.92
C GLN A 325 -11.00 6.36 -0.32
N THR A 326 -9.67 6.48 -0.47
CA THR A 326 -8.93 5.89 -1.60
C THR A 326 -9.16 4.38 -1.73
N ALA A 327 -9.29 3.65 -0.61
CA ALA A 327 -9.55 2.22 -0.67
C ALA A 327 -10.98 1.94 -1.16
N ALA A 328 -11.97 2.69 -0.70
CA ALA A 328 -13.35 2.55 -1.17
C ALA A 328 -13.43 2.77 -2.69
N GLU A 329 -12.84 3.85 -3.19
CA GLU A 329 -12.83 4.18 -4.63
C GLU A 329 -12.21 3.07 -5.49
N ARG A 330 -11.03 2.56 -5.07
CA ARG A 330 -10.34 1.47 -5.80
C ARG A 330 -11.17 0.19 -5.93
N PHE A 331 -12.08 -0.03 -5.00
CA PHE A 331 -12.96 -1.20 -4.99
C PHE A 331 -14.39 -0.88 -5.41
N LYS A 332 -14.63 0.34 -5.94
CA LYS A 332 -15.94 0.81 -6.42
C LYS A 332 -17.02 0.71 -5.33
N LEU A 333 -16.64 1.02 -4.09
CA LEU A 333 -17.54 1.11 -2.94
C LEU A 333 -17.94 2.56 -2.71
N ASP A 334 -19.13 2.77 -2.14
CA ASP A 334 -19.53 4.08 -1.65
C ASP A 334 -18.80 4.39 -0.33
N PHE A 335 -18.60 5.67 -0.05
CA PHE A 335 -17.87 6.14 1.09
C PHE A 335 -18.65 7.21 1.87
N ILE A 336 -18.75 7.01 3.20
CA ILE A 336 -19.38 7.94 4.13
C ILE A 336 -18.28 8.56 4.99
N PRO A 337 -17.89 9.83 4.75
CA PRO A 337 -16.81 10.47 5.49
C PRO A 337 -17.22 10.74 6.94
N LEU A 338 -16.33 10.46 7.89
CA LEU A 338 -16.59 10.62 9.32
C LEU A 338 -15.53 11.43 10.07
N ALA A 339 -14.25 11.28 9.71
CA ALA A 339 -13.16 11.94 10.40
C ALA A 339 -12.03 12.31 9.46
N ARG A 340 -11.26 13.32 9.83
CA ARG A 340 -10.01 13.70 9.16
C ARG A 340 -8.81 13.35 10.05
N GLU A 341 -7.73 12.85 9.47
CA GLU A 341 -6.50 12.53 10.16
C GLU A 341 -5.30 13.19 9.50
N ARG A 342 -4.24 13.38 10.29
CA ARG A 342 -2.91 13.72 9.80
C ARG A 342 -2.00 12.51 9.84
N TYR A 343 -1.21 12.33 8.83
CA TYR A 343 -0.11 11.37 8.82
C TYR A 343 1.21 12.09 9.07
N PHE A 344 1.97 11.60 10.03
CA PHE A 344 3.28 12.12 10.37
C PHE A 344 4.37 11.07 10.18
N LEU A 345 5.56 11.54 9.83
CA LEU A 345 6.80 10.82 10.03
C LEU A 345 7.50 11.43 11.25
N ALA A 346 7.59 10.68 12.34
CA ALA A 346 8.40 11.06 13.49
C ALA A 346 9.87 10.77 13.22
N VAL A 347 10.74 11.65 13.71
CA VAL A 347 12.20 11.61 13.53
C VAL A 347 12.89 12.18 14.75
N ASN A 348 14.11 11.70 15.06
CA ASN A 348 14.95 12.35 16.07
C ASN A 348 15.38 13.75 15.59
N ALA A 349 15.24 14.77 16.46
CA ALA A 349 15.57 16.15 16.11
C ALA A 349 17.02 16.32 15.63
N GLU A 350 17.95 15.61 16.24
CA GLU A 350 19.38 15.62 15.88
C GLU A 350 19.67 15.03 14.49
N SER A 351 18.75 14.21 13.96
CA SER A 351 18.91 13.58 12.65
C SER A 351 18.46 14.48 11.50
N LEU A 352 17.73 15.57 11.75
CA LEU A 352 17.19 16.42 10.69
C LEU A 352 18.23 16.99 9.73
N ASP A 353 19.42 17.29 10.27
CA ASP A 353 20.52 17.86 9.49
C ASP A 353 21.39 16.82 8.79
N GLN A 354 21.18 15.54 9.02
CA GLN A 354 21.91 14.48 8.35
C GLN A 354 21.56 14.43 6.85
N PRO A 355 22.52 14.14 5.97
CA PRO A 355 22.29 14.18 4.52
C PRO A 355 21.12 13.32 4.03
N GLY A 356 20.95 12.12 4.58
CA GLY A 356 19.85 11.22 4.25
C GLY A 356 18.51 11.82 4.64
N MET A 357 18.39 12.40 5.85
CA MET A 357 17.16 13.01 6.34
C MET A 357 16.78 14.29 5.58
N ARG A 358 17.77 15.12 5.21
CA ARG A 358 17.53 16.26 4.32
C ARG A 358 16.91 15.81 3.00
N LYS A 359 17.40 14.72 2.43
CA LYS A 359 16.84 14.15 1.20
C LYS A 359 15.43 13.60 1.38
N VAL A 360 15.10 13.00 2.53
CA VAL A 360 13.71 12.65 2.90
C VAL A 360 12.82 13.89 2.86
N ILE A 361 13.25 14.98 3.50
CA ILE A 361 12.49 16.23 3.58
C ILE A 361 12.32 16.84 2.18
N GLU A 362 13.35 16.82 1.33
CA GLU A 362 13.28 17.28 -0.06
C GLU A 362 12.23 16.47 -0.86
N VAL A 363 12.25 15.15 -0.74
CA VAL A 363 11.26 14.27 -1.40
C VAL A 363 9.85 14.59 -0.94
N VAL A 364 9.62 14.71 0.37
CA VAL A 364 8.30 15.03 0.92
C VAL A 364 7.82 16.43 0.47
N ARG A 365 8.72 17.39 0.34
CA ARG A 365 8.41 18.76 -0.12
C ARG A 365 8.30 18.91 -1.64
N SER A 366 8.66 17.89 -2.40
CA SER A 366 8.64 17.94 -3.86
C SER A 366 7.21 18.13 -4.42
N ASN A 367 7.09 18.83 -5.53
CA ASN A 367 5.80 18.96 -6.22
C ASN A 367 5.30 17.60 -6.69
N SER A 368 6.19 16.71 -7.19
CA SER A 368 5.83 15.38 -7.64
C SER A 368 5.17 14.53 -6.53
N PHE A 369 5.67 14.64 -5.29
CA PHE A 369 5.04 13.95 -4.16
C PHE A 369 3.69 14.58 -3.79
N ARG A 370 3.60 15.91 -3.73
CA ARG A 370 2.33 16.62 -3.46
C ARG A 370 1.26 16.29 -4.49
N ASP A 371 1.63 16.29 -5.77
CA ASP A 371 0.72 15.92 -6.87
C ASP A 371 0.27 14.45 -6.75
N ALA A 372 1.18 13.53 -6.40
CA ALA A 372 0.84 12.14 -6.15
C ALA A 372 -0.13 11.95 -4.97
N VAL A 373 -0.01 12.78 -3.92
CA VAL A 373 -0.94 12.79 -2.78
C VAL A 373 -2.31 13.36 -3.20
N HIS A 374 -2.35 14.44 -3.98
CA HIS A 374 -3.60 15.03 -4.47
C HIS A 374 -4.40 14.10 -5.40
N GLN A 375 -3.74 13.16 -6.07
CA GLN A 375 -4.42 12.15 -6.88
C GLN A 375 -5.08 11.03 -6.06
N LEU A 376 -4.84 10.98 -4.75
CA LEU A 376 -5.45 10.00 -3.87
C LEU A 376 -6.78 10.54 -3.32
N ALA A 377 -7.88 9.85 -3.60
CA ALA A 377 -9.19 10.26 -3.11
C ALA A 377 -9.21 10.40 -1.57
N GLY A 378 -9.69 11.53 -1.10
CA GLY A 378 -9.76 11.86 0.32
C GLY A 378 -8.42 12.21 0.98
N TYR A 379 -7.37 12.43 0.20
CA TYR A 379 -6.08 12.95 0.69
C TYR A 379 -5.90 14.43 0.34
N ASP A 380 -5.11 15.11 1.16
CA ASP A 380 -4.79 16.52 1.00
C ASP A 380 -3.33 16.77 1.42
N ALA A 381 -2.58 17.47 0.56
CA ALA A 381 -1.16 17.76 0.71
C ALA A 381 -0.89 19.20 1.24
N THR A 382 -1.88 19.89 1.81
CA THR A 382 -1.77 21.32 2.17
C THR A 382 -0.54 21.62 3.03
N ASP A 383 -0.32 20.88 4.12
CA ASP A 383 0.82 21.12 5.04
C ASP A 383 1.97 20.11 4.83
N THR A 384 2.00 19.45 3.67
CA THR A 384 3.00 18.42 3.37
C THR A 384 4.42 18.98 3.40
N GLY A 385 5.28 18.37 4.21
CA GLY A 385 6.67 18.77 4.40
C GLY A 385 6.89 19.79 5.52
N GLU A 386 5.84 20.20 6.25
CA GLU A 386 6.02 20.98 7.49
C GLU A 386 6.70 20.12 8.56
N ILE A 387 7.65 20.74 9.27
CA ILE A 387 8.35 20.12 10.40
C ILE A 387 7.87 20.77 11.68
N LEU A 388 7.28 19.98 12.57
CA LEU A 388 6.61 20.45 13.77
C LEU A 388 7.24 19.86 15.02
N THR A 389 7.21 20.62 16.11
CA THR A 389 7.34 20.04 17.44
C THR A 389 6.04 19.30 17.82
N LEU A 390 6.07 18.41 18.80
CA LEU A 390 4.87 17.73 19.27
C LEU A 390 3.82 18.75 19.77
N ALA A 391 4.25 19.81 20.47
CA ALA A 391 3.37 20.87 20.95
C ALA A 391 2.67 21.62 19.81
N GLN A 392 3.37 21.88 18.69
CA GLN A 392 2.78 22.51 17.50
C GLN A 392 1.84 21.58 16.75
N ALA A 393 2.14 20.28 16.74
CA ALA A 393 1.34 19.27 16.06
C ALA A 393 0.03 18.96 16.79
N PHE A 394 0.04 18.96 18.11
CA PHE A 394 -1.06 18.54 18.97
C PHE A 394 -1.66 19.68 19.81
N SER A 395 -1.54 20.92 19.32
CA SER A 395 -2.22 22.05 19.96
C SER A 395 -3.68 22.06 19.53
N SER A 396 -4.59 21.99 20.48
CA SER A 396 -6.05 22.07 20.29
C SER A 396 -6.57 23.42 19.75
N THR A 397 -5.68 24.35 19.40
CA THR A 397 -6.06 25.65 18.83
C THR A 397 -6.13 25.54 17.30
N PRO A 398 -7.28 25.85 16.67
CA PRO A 398 -7.38 25.85 15.21
C PRO A 398 -6.37 26.84 14.63
N ARG A 399 -5.45 26.34 13.79
CA ARG A 399 -4.56 27.19 13.02
C ARG A 399 -5.41 28.06 12.08
N LYS A 400 -5.34 29.36 12.24
CA LYS A 400 -5.85 30.29 11.23
C LYS A 400 -5.02 30.08 9.95
N HIS A 401 -5.63 29.49 8.94
CA HIS A 401 -5.05 29.52 7.60
C HIS A 401 -4.95 31.00 7.21
N ALA A 402 -3.73 31.48 6.98
CA ALA A 402 -3.51 32.76 6.34
C ALA A 402 -4.06 32.64 4.91
N ALA A 403 -5.00 33.51 4.58
CA ALA A 403 -5.65 33.62 3.28
C ALA A 403 -4.67 34.06 2.20
#